data_5bdc563482a3185daca24117c3363a80
#
_entry.id   5bdc563482a3185daca24117c3363a80
#
_cell.length_a   1.000
_cell.length_b   1.000
_cell.length_c   1.000
_cell.angle_alpha   90.00
_cell.angle_beta   90.00
_cell.angle_gamma   90.00
#
_symmetry.space_group_name_H-M   'P 1'
#
loop_
_entity.id
_entity.type
_entity.pdbx_description
1 polymer ?
#
loop_
_entity_poly.entity_id
_entity_poly.type
_entity_poly.pdbx_seq_one_letter_code
_entity_poly.pdbx_strand_id
1 'polypeptide(L)'
;MESIILLVVLLFLILLGAPIGFILILIPFVYILFTDAVPLVLIPSQMFNAIDSVPLTAIAFFMLTGELMTSATITDRLVALSRALIGRIRGGLAQVNVLVSMFFAGMNGSVVADTATVGALVLPAMKKAGYPAAFSAAVTGVSSTIGGIIPPSIMMIVLANSTEISIAALFAAGIIPGVLIGVVIMIINHYFAIKYNFERSDEPFSIRRAGKELYRSSFALLIPLVLVGSVMGGVASVVEAGAITAMVALLTGVFVYRTIKWKECTGAFRRAFRNSAMVFIIIAASGPFSWLLTSLGAIGDLEKWLLSLTQSPIIFILAVILFIFLLGTVMDSAVNIIIVGPVLVNVMAQAGFPEVQAAIVVIVGFLIGSVTPPVGVAYFTAATIAQVRLEKVAVALIPYLVGLFLLLFFILVIPELTMFLPNLMSS
;
A
#
# COMPACT_ATOMS: atom_id res chain seq x y z
N MET A 1 1.50 32.38 5.38
CA MET A 1 2.95 32.35 5.12
C MET A 1 3.65 31.31 6.01
N GLU A 2 3.38 31.25 7.27
CA GLU A 2 4.00 30.31 8.22
C GLU A 2 3.82 28.84 7.82
N SER A 3 2.62 28.45 7.40
CA SER A 3 2.29 27.10 6.95
C SER A 3 3.16 26.64 5.76
N ILE A 4 3.43 27.52 4.81
CA ILE A 4 4.28 27.23 3.64
C ILE A 4 5.73 27.03 4.08
N ILE A 5 6.22 27.86 5.00
CA ILE A 5 7.58 27.73 5.56
C ILE A 5 7.74 26.38 6.25
N LEU A 6 6.76 25.96 7.06
CA LEU A 6 6.79 24.67 7.75
C LEU A 6 6.80 23.48 6.79
N LEU A 7 6.00 23.55 5.70
CA LEU A 7 6.01 22.52 4.66
C LEU A 7 7.34 22.49 3.90
N VAL A 8 7.93 23.63 3.61
CA VAL A 8 9.26 23.72 2.96
C VAL A 8 10.33 23.15 3.88
N VAL A 9 10.29 23.46 5.19
CA VAL A 9 11.21 22.90 6.19
C VAL A 9 11.03 21.38 6.29
N LEU A 10 9.79 20.90 6.32
CA LEU A 10 9.48 19.46 6.30
C LEU A 10 10.13 18.78 5.10
N LEU A 11 9.88 19.28 3.89
CA LEU A 11 10.44 18.73 2.65
C LEU A 11 11.97 18.79 2.64
N PHE A 12 12.55 19.89 3.09
CA PHE A 12 14.01 20.05 3.18
C PHE A 12 14.64 19.02 4.12
N LEU A 13 14.07 18.81 5.31
CA LEU A 13 14.56 17.82 6.29
C LEU A 13 14.40 16.38 5.77
N ILE A 14 13.32 16.08 5.04
CA ILE A 14 13.13 14.78 4.38
C ILE A 14 14.23 14.56 3.33
N LEU A 15 14.51 15.55 2.49
CA LEU A 15 15.56 15.47 1.46
C LEU A 15 16.96 15.30 2.05
N LEU A 16 17.20 15.80 3.26
CA LEU A 16 18.43 15.55 4.02
C LEU A 16 18.51 14.13 4.61
N GLY A 17 17.45 13.31 4.46
CA GLY A 17 17.40 11.94 4.95
C GLY A 17 17.08 11.79 6.43
N ALA A 18 16.57 12.82 7.09
CA ALA A 18 16.15 12.72 8.47
C ALA A 18 14.90 11.81 8.61
N PRO A 19 14.82 10.96 9.67
CA PRO A 19 13.68 10.07 9.86
C PRO A 19 12.37 10.85 10.06
N ILE A 20 11.37 10.55 9.25
CA ILE A 20 10.10 11.30 9.18
C ILE A 20 9.41 11.43 10.53
N GLY A 21 9.35 10.35 11.33
CA GLY A 21 8.71 10.40 12.65
C GLY A 21 9.34 11.44 13.58
N PHE A 22 10.66 11.65 13.52
CA PHE A 22 11.33 12.69 14.30
C PHE A 22 11.05 14.09 13.76
N ILE A 23 11.00 14.27 12.44
CA ILE A 23 10.69 15.57 11.81
C ILE A 23 9.29 16.03 12.20
N LEU A 24 8.31 15.13 12.18
CA LEU A 24 6.91 15.43 12.52
C LEU A 24 6.71 15.83 13.98
N ILE A 25 7.60 15.44 14.89
CA ILE A 25 7.62 15.88 16.28
C ILE A 25 8.46 17.17 16.42
N LEU A 26 9.61 17.21 15.74
CA LEU A 26 10.57 18.31 15.88
C LEU A 26 9.99 19.65 15.41
N ILE A 27 9.27 19.66 14.30
CA ILE A 27 8.72 20.91 13.76
C ILE A 27 7.71 21.55 14.73
N PRO A 28 6.67 20.86 15.24
CA PRO A 28 5.77 21.43 16.25
C PRO A 28 6.49 21.79 17.55
N PHE A 29 7.45 20.98 17.98
CA PHE A 29 8.26 21.26 19.18
C PHE A 29 9.00 22.58 19.06
N VAL A 30 9.72 22.78 17.97
CA VAL A 30 10.47 24.03 17.70
C VAL A 30 9.51 25.20 17.58
N TYR A 31 8.40 25.04 16.85
CA TYR A 31 7.40 26.10 16.69
C TYR A 31 6.84 26.56 18.03
N ILE A 32 6.44 25.63 18.92
CA ILE A 32 5.87 25.94 20.23
C ILE A 32 6.93 26.63 21.11
N LEU A 33 8.20 26.19 21.07
CA LEU A 33 9.29 26.80 21.83
C LEU A 33 9.54 28.26 21.44
N PHE A 34 9.41 28.61 20.17
CA PHE A 34 9.66 29.99 19.71
C PHE A 34 8.45 30.92 19.84
N THR A 35 7.24 30.35 19.82
CA THR A 35 6.02 31.16 19.87
C THR A 35 5.42 31.25 21.26
N ASP A 36 5.79 30.34 22.17
CA ASP A 36 5.21 30.18 23.53
C ASP A 36 3.67 30.17 23.53
N ALA A 37 3.08 29.78 22.39
CA ALA A 37 1.65 29.88 22.14
C ALA A 37 0.81 28.89 22.96
N VAL A 38 1.41 27.72 23.28
CA VAL A 38 0.75 26.63 24.02
C VAL A 38 1.78 25.85 24.85
N PRO A 39 1.34 25.18 25.96
CA PRO A 39 2.24 24.35 26.75
C PRO A 39 2.83 23.17 25.97
N LEU A 40 4.10 22.83 26.19
CA LEU A 40 4.78 21.71 25.53
C LEU A 40 4.12 20.34 25.77
N VAL A 41 3.32 20.20 26.84
CA VAL A 41 2.54 18.98 27.12
C VAL A 41 1.54 18.65 26.03
N LEU A 42 1.22 19.60 25.14
CA LEU A 42 0.37 19.38 23.97
C LEU A 42 0.97 18.31 23.04
N ILE A 43 2.30 18.26 22.87
CA ILE A 43 2.95 17.32 21.97
C ILE A 43 2.66 15.86 22.36
N PRO A 44 3.02 15.39 23.57
CA PRO A 44 2.68 14.02 23.97
C PRO A 44 1.16 13.78 24.01
N SER A 45 0.34 14.77 24.37
CA SER A 45 -1.12 14.64 24.34
C SER A 45 -1.63 14.35 22.92
N GLN A 46 -1.19 15.11 21.92
CA GLN A 46 -1.58 14.89 20.53
C GLN A 46 -1.03 13.58 19.97
N MET A 47 0.17 13.15 20.41
CA MET A 47 0.72 11.85 20.03
C MET A 47 -0.15 10.70 20.56
N PHE A 48 -0.59 10.76 21.80
CA PHE A 48 -1.49 9.76 22.37
C PHE A 48 -2.86 9.76 21.69
N ASN A 49 -3.45 10.92 21.48
CA ASN A 49 -4.74 11.04 20.80
C ASN A 49 -4.71 10.45 19.38
N ALA A 50 -3.60 10.61 18.65
CA ALA A 50 -3.47 10.10 17.30
C ALA A 50 -3.48 8.56 17.21
N ILE A 51 -3.06 7.86 18.28
CA ILE A 51 -3.01 6.40 18.33
C ILE A 51 -4.11 5.77 19.20
N ASP A 52 -4.85 6.58 19.93
CA ASP A 52 -5.95 6.12 20.81
C ASP A 52 -7.21 5.82 19.97
N SER A 53 -7.11 4.77 19.18
CA SER A 53 -8.20 4.33 18.31
C SER A 53 -8.23 2.81 18.21
N VAL A 54 -9.40 2.21 18.51
CA VAL A 54 -9.60 0.77 18.46
C VAL A 54 -9.28 0.20 17.06
N PRO A 55 -9.76 0.76 15.94
CA PRO A 55 -9.45 0.26 14.61
C PRO A 55 -7.96 0.15 14.29
N LEU A 56 -7.12 1.03 14.82
CA LEU A 56 -5.68 1.00 14.58
C LEU A 56 -5.01 -0.25 15.16
N THR A 57 -5.57 -0.86 16.23
CA THR A 57 -5.05 -2.13 16.77
C THR A 57 -5.07 -3.28 15.76
N ALA A 58 -5.96 -3.23 14.75
CA ALA A 58 -5.98 -4.22 13.68
C ALA A 58 -4.66 -4.26 12.90
N ILE A 59 -3.92 -3.15 12.81
CA ILE A 59 -2.62 -3.06 12.15
C ILE A 59 -1.64 -4.07 12.76
N ALA A 60 -1.60 -4.17 14.10
CA ALA A 60 -0.72 -5.11 14.79
C ALA A 60 -1.05 -6.58 14.44
N PHE A 61 -2.34 -6.91 14.36
CA PHE A 61 -2.77 -8.25 13.97
C PHE A 61 -2.50 -8.55 12.50
N PHE A 62 -2.66 -7.59 11.60
CA PHE A 62 -2.33 -7.79 10.18
C PHE A 62 -0.82 -7.96 9.97
N MET A 63 -0.01 -7.16 10.66
CA MET A 63 1.45 -7.34 10.65
C MET A 63 1.84 -8.72 11.18
N LEU A 64 1.21 -9.18 12.26
CA LEU A 64 1.44 -10.51 12.81
C LEU A 64 1.03 -11.61 11.82
N THR A 65 -0.14 -11.47 11.18
CA THR A 65 -0.60 -12.41 10.15
C THR A 65 0.41 -12.53 9.02
N GLY A 66 0.87 -11.41 8.46
CA GLY A 66 1.86 -11.38 7.38
C GLY A 66 3.20 -12.04 7.77
N GLU A 67 3.69 -11.77 8.99
CA GLU A 67 4.93 -12.37 9.50
C GLU A 67 4.80 -13.88 9.77
N LEU A 68 3.65 -14.32 10.29
CA LEU A 68 3.35 -15.75 10.49
C LEU A 68 3.25 -16.47 9.15
N MET A 69 2.59 -15.89 8.16
CA MET A 69 2.47 -16.46 6.81
C MET A 69 3.83 -16.56 6.11
N THR A 70 4.67 -15.54 6.25
CA THR A 70 6.05 -15.57 5.74
C THR A 70 6.85 -16.69 6.41
N SER A 71 6.76 -16.81 7.74
CA SER A 71 7.42 -17.86 8.52
C SER A 71 6.89 -19.26 8.20
N ALA A 72 5.63 -19.36 7.77
CA ALA A 72 4.99 -20.60 7.34
C ALA A 72 5.36 -21.05 5.91
N THR A 73 6.28 -20.35 5.24
CA THR A 73 6.66 -20.60 3.82
C THR A 73 5.46 -20.57 2.85
N ILE A 74 4.45 -19.78 3.21
CA ILE A 74 3.23 -19.64 2.41
C ILE A 74 3.55 -18.95 1.08
N THR A 75 4.48 -18.01 1.08
CA THR A 75 4.90 -17.29 -0.12
C THR A 75 5.44 -18.24 -1.20
N ASP A 76 6.22 -19.27 -0.84
CA ASP A 76 6.70 -20.27 -1.79
C ASP A 76 5.56 -21.04 -2.47
N ARG A 77 4.49 -21.33 -1.71
CA ARG A 77 3.27 -22.01 -2.23
C ARG A 77 2.51 -21.11 -3.19
N LEU A 78 2.39 -19.82 -2.87
CA LEU A 78 1.76 -18.85 -3.76
C LEU A 78 2.56 -18.66 -5.06
N VAL A 79 3.90 -18.68 -5.00
CA VAL A 79 4.75 -18.69 -6.19
C VAL A 79 4.50 -19.96 -7.02
N ALA A 80 4.41 -21.14 -6.38
CA ALA A 80 4.13 -22.41 -7.08
C ALA A 80 2.74 -22.38 -7.74
N LEU A 81 1.72 -21.89 -7.03
CA LEU A 81 0.37 -21.71 -7.56
C LEU A 81 0.38 -20.75 -8.76
N SER A 82 1.01 -19.58 -8.62
CA SER A 82 1.09 -18.57 -9.66
C SER A 82 1.77 -19.12 -10.93
N ARG A 83 2.86 -19.89 -10.76
CA ARG A 83 3.51 -20.58 -11.88
C ARG A 83 2.59 -21.59 -12.55
N ALA A 84 1.81 -22.35 -11.77
CA ALA A 84 0.88 -23.33 -12.32
C ALA A 84 -0.27 -22.67 -13.09
N LEU A 85 -0.72 -21.48 -12.67
CA LEU A 85 -1.78 -20.71 -13.33
C LEU A 85 -1.30 -20.02 -14.62
N ILE A 86 -0.09 -19.45 -14.61
CA ILE A 86 0.48 -18.71 -15.74
C ILE A 86 0.87 -19.65 -16.91
N GLY A 87 1.37 -20.87 -16.61
CA GLY A 87 1.75 -21.83 -17.65
C GLY A 87 2.79 -21.30 -18.65
N ARG A 88 2.56 -21.55 -19.96
CA ARG A 88 3.49 -21.25 -21.07
C ARG A 88 3.47 -19.82 -21.60
N ILE A 89 3.03 -18.85 -20.84
CA ILE A 89 2.97 -17.45 -21.30
C ILE A 89 4.41 -16.90 -21.43
N ARG A 90 4.69 -16.16 -22.52
CA ARG A 90 5.94 -15.41 -22.66
C ARG A 90 6.06 -14.40 -21.53
N GLY A 91 7.25 -14.30 -20.93
CA GLY A 91 7.45 -13.45 -19.79
C GLY A 91 6.78 -13.98 -18.51
N GLY A 92 6.58 -15.30 -18.41
CA GLY A 92 5.82 -15.96 -17.34
C GLY A 92 6.27 -15.56 -15.94
N LEU A 93 7.57 -15.38 -15.67
CA LEU A 93 8.04 -14.97 -14.33
C LEU A 93 7.66 -13.54 -13.98
N ALA A 94 7.54 -12.63 -14.95
CA ALA A 94 7.03 -11.29 -14.69
C ALA A 94 5.53 -11.31 -14.32
N GLN A 95 4.75 -12.20 -14.97
CA GLN A 95 3.34 -12.40 -14.63
C GLN A 95 3.18 -13.09 -13.26
N VAL A 96 4.05 -14.06 -12.96
CA VAL A 96 4.10 -14.72 -11.65
C VAL A 96 4.37 -13.68 -10.55
N ASN A 97 5.28 -12.74 -10.77
CA ASN A 97 5.58 -11.65 -9.83
C ASN A 97 4.30 -10.88 -9.46
N VAL A 98 3.54 -10.44 -10.47
CA VAL A 98 2.28 -9.71 -10.26
C VAL A 98 1.24 -10.56 -9.54
N LEU A 99 1.02 -11.81 -9.95
CA LEU A 99 0.04 -12.68 -9.28
C LEU A 99 0.41 -12.99 -7.83
N VAL A 100 1.71 -13.20 -7.56
CA VAL A 100 2.19 -13.40 -6.18
C VAL A 100 1.92 -12.16 -5.35
N SER A 101 2.22 -10.95 -5.86
CA SER A 101 1.89 -9.70 -5.17
C SER A 101 0.39 -9.53 -4.95
N MET A 102 -0.47 -9.90 -5.91
CA MET A 102 -1.94 -9.89 -5.73
C MET A 102 -2.40 -10.82 -4.60
N PHE A 103 -1.87 -12.03 -4.53
CA PHE A 103 -2.20 -12.97 -3.44
C PHE A 103 -1.60 -12.52 -2.10
N PHE A 104 -0.37 -12.00 -2.13
CA PHE A 104 0.34 -11.57 -0.93
C PHE A 104 -0.20 -10.24 -0.38
N ALA A 105 -0.77 -9.39 -1.23
CA ALA A 105 -1.46 -8.16 -0.85
C ALA A 105 -2.52 -8.40 0.23
N GLY A 106 -3.34 -9.44 0.04
CA GLY A 106 -4.36 -9.85 1.01
C GLY A 106 -3.83 -10.32 2.38
N MET A 107 -2.53 -10.15 2.67
CA MET A 107 -1.90 -10.71 3.86
C MET A 107 -1.18 -9.70 4.74
N ASN A 108 -0.46 -8.74 4.18
CA ASN A 108 0.36 -7.82 4.98
C ASN A 108 0.05 -6.32 4.79
N GLY A 109 -0.69 -5.95 3.77
CA GLY A 109 -1.14 -4.58 3.52
C GLY A 109 -0.03 -3.52 3.37
N SER A 110 1.23 -3.92 3.11
CA SER A 110 2.40 -3.05 3.06
C SER A 110 3.17 -3.20 1.76
N VAL A 111 3.31 -2.10 1.02
CA VAL A 111 4.06 -2.03 -0.25
C VAL A 111 5.52 -2.44 -0.08
N VAL A 112 6.18 -1.94 0.97
CA VAL A 112 7.60 -2.21 1.23
C VAL A 112 7.84 -3.67 1.61
N ALA A 113 6.96 -4.23 2.45
CA ALA A 113 7.05 -5.62 2.86
C ALA A 113 6.79 -6.57 1.68
N ASP A 114 5.83 -6.26 0.80
CA ASP A 114 5.60 -7.02 -0.44
C ASP A 114 6.83 -6.96 -1.36
N THR A 115 7.35 -5.76 -1.63
CA THR A 115 8.57 -5.58 -2.43
C THR A 115 9.74 -6.40 -1.89
N ALA A 116 9.94 -6.38 -0.57
CA ALA A 116 11.05 -7.11 0.06
C ALA A 116 10.85 -8.64 -0.03
N THR A 117 9.65 -9.14 0.29
CA THR A 117 9.36 -10.57 0.38
C THR A 117 9.26 -11.21 -1.02
N VAL A 118 8.42 -10.65 -1.89
CA VAL A 118 8.22 -11.16 -3.25
C VAL A 118 9.49 -10.93 -4.07
N GLY A 119 10.13 -9.77 -3.92
CA GLY A 119 11.39 -9.44 -4.59
C GLY A 119 12.50 -10.42 -4.25
N ALA A 120 12.68 -10.76 -2.97
CA ALA A 120 13.72 -11.73 -2.56
C ALA A 120 13.53 -13.12 -3.20
N LEU A 121 12.29 -13.53 -3.49
CA LEU A 121 11.98 -14.82 -4.09
C LEU A 121 11.99 -14.81 -5.62
N VAL A 122 11.42 -13.76 -6.24
CA VAL A 122 11.17 -13.76 -7.68
C VAL A 122 12.32 -13.13 -8.48
N LEU A 123 12.99 -12.09 -7.96
CA LEU A 123 14.09 -11.42 -8.66
C LEU A 123 15.28 -12.35 -8.98
N PRO A 124 15.74 -13.22 -8.07
CA PRO A 124 16.81 -14.19 -8.42
C PRO A 124 16.39 -15.16 -9.52
N ALA A 125 15.12 -15.58 -9.52
CA ALA A 125 14.58 -16.47 -10.56
C ALA A 125 14.49 -15.76 -11.92
N MET A 126 14.01 -14.50 -11.95
CA MET A 126 13.98 -13.68 -13.16
C MET A 126 15.40 -13.44 -13.71
N LYS A 127 16.36 -13.12 -12.84
CA LYS A 127 17.77 -12.94 -13.23
C LYS A 127 18.36 -14.20 -13.86
N LYS A 128 18.11 -15.38 -13.26
CA LYS A 128 18.56 -16.69 -13.83
C LYS A 128 17.90 -16.99 -15.18
N ALA A 129 16.69 -16.56 -15.40
CA ALA A 129 15.95 -16.71 -16.66
C ALA A 129 16.29 -15.61 -17.70
N GLY A 130 17.35 -14.80 -17.46
CA GLY A 130 17.84 -13.83 -18.43
C GLY A 130 17.04 -12.53 -18.54
N TYR A 131 16.14 -12.24 -17.61
CA TYR A 131 15.42 -10.97 -17.61
C TYR A 131 16.36 -9.81 -17.26
N PRO A 132 16.23 -8.64 -17.93
CA PRO A 132 16.96 -7.45 -17.55
C PRO A 132 16.68 -7.08 -16.11
N ALA A 133 17.74 -6.88 -15.30
CA ALA A 133 17.58 -6.65 -13.87
C ALA A 133 16.79 -5.37 -13.56
N ALA A 134 16.93 -4.31 -14.39
CA ALA A 134 16.13 -3.08 -14.26
C ALA A 134 14.63 -3.33 -14.51
N PHE A 135 14.29 -4.13 -15.54
CA PHE A 135 12.91 -4.53 -15.81
C PHE A 135 12.34 -5.34 -14.63
N SER A 136 13.09 -6.33 -14.14
CA SER A 136 12.65 -7.15 -13.02
C SER A 136 12.40 -6.34 -11.75
N ALA A 137 13.29 -5.39 -11.44
CA ALA A 137 13.12 -4.47 -10.32
C ALA A 137 11.89 -3.57 -10.50
N ALA A 138 11.67 -3.02 -11.71
CA ALA A 138 10.52 -2.19 -12.02
C ALA A 138 9.20 -2.96 -11.84
N VAL A 139 9.10 -4.19 -12.39
CA VAL A 139 7.92 -5.05 -12.22
C VAL A 139 7.65 -5.31 -10.73
N THR A 140 8.69 -5.68 -9.96
CA THR A 140 8.54 -5.97 -8.53
C THR A 140 8.09 -4.74 -7.74
N GLY A 141 8.70 -3.57 -7.99
CA GLY A 141 8.32 -2.34 -7.33
C GLY A 141 6.88 -1.93 -7.63
N VAL A 142 6.48 -2.00 -8.91
CA VAL A 142 5.12 -1.61 -9.31
C VAL A 142 4.08 -2.62 -8.84
N SER A 143 4.34 -3.93 -8.92
CA SER A 143 3.37 -4.94 -8.46
C SER A 143 3.13 -4.87 -6.96
N SER A 144 4.10 -4.41 -6.18
CA SER A 144 3.94 -4.26 -4.73
C SER A 144 2.94 -3.15 -4.33
N THR A 145 2.61 -2.19 -5.22
CA THR A 145 1.56 -1.20 -4.95
C THR A 145 0.20 -1.86 -4.73
N ILE A 146 -0.02 -3.03 -5.31
CA ILE A 146 -1.22 -3.85 -5.11
C ILE A 146 -1.38 -4.21 -3.63
N GLY A 147 -0.27 -4.39 -2.91
CA GLY A 147 -0.24 -4.68 -1.47
C GLY A 147 -0.85 -3.60 -0.58
N GLY A 148 -0.90 -2.37 -1.05
CA GLY A 148 -1.52 -1.27 -0.31
C GLY A 148 -2.99 -1.03 -0.64
N ILE A 149 -3.57 -1.73 -1.66
CA ILE A 149 -4.94 -1.48 -2.13
C ILE A 149 -5.85 -2.70 -2.03
N ILE A 150 -5.37 -3.92 -2.27
CA ILE A 150 -6.18 -5.13 -2.03
C ILE A 150 -6.26 -5.37 -0.52
N PRO A 151 -7.49 -5.52 0.05
CA PRO A 151 -7.66 -5.75 1.48
C PRO A 151 -7.02 -7.05 1.98
N PRO A 152 -6.50 -7.02 3.24
CA PRO A 152 -6.47 -5.91 4.18
C PRO A 152 -5.37 -4.90 3.85
N SER A 153 -5.70 -3.62 3.93
CA SER A 153 -4.75 -2.53 3.68
C SER A 153 -4.58 -1.66 4.92
N ILE A 154 -3.33 -1.49 5.37
CA ILE A 154 -3.00 -0.60 6.48
C ILE A 154 -3.36 0.84 6.13
N MET A 155 -3.12 1.24 4.88
CA MET A 155 -3.41 2.59 4.39
C MET A 155 -4.89 2.92 4.45
N MET A 156 -5.76 1.94 4.15
CA MET A 156 -7.21 2.10 4.28
C MET A 156 -7.66 2.27 5.73
N ILE A 157 -7.07 1.51 6.66
CA ILE A 157 -7.42 1.63 8.09
C ILE A 157 -7.00 3.01 8.61
N VAL A 158 -5.80 3.45 8.27
CA VAL A 158 -5.27 4.75 8.70
C VAL A 158 -6.13 5.89 8.16
N LEU A 159 -6.47 5.87 6.86
CA LEU A 159 -7.32 6.90 6.27
C LEU A 159 -8.74 6.86 6.84
N ALA A 160 -9.32 5.66 6.98
CA ALA A 160 -10.65 5.47 7.57
C ALA A 160 -10.74 6.06 8.98
N ASN A 161 -9.68 5.85 9.78
CA ASN A 161 -9.61 6.40 11.15
C ASN A 161 -9.59 7.93 11.18
N SER A 162 -9.03 8.57 10.16
CA SER A 162 -8.93 10.04 10.07
C SER A 162 -10.12 10.69 9.38
N THR A 163 -10.92 9.93 8.60
CA THR A 163 -12.05 10.43 7.81
C THR A 163 -13.40 9.90 8.27
N GLU A 164 -13.41 9.00 9.27
CA GLU A 164 -14.61 8.31 9.77
C GLU A 164 -15.36 7.47 8.72
N ILE A 165 -14.72 7.21 7.56
CA ILE A 165 -15.28 6.36 6.51
C ILE A 165 -15.24 4.90 6.96
N SER A 166 -16.28 4.12 6.64
CA SER A 166 -16.34 2.69 6.96
C SER A 166 -15.17 1.92 6.35
N ILE A 167 -14.41 1.22 7.21
CA ILE A 167 -13.30 0.36 6.77
C ILE A 167 -13.80 -0.77 5.87
N ALA A 168 -14.97 -1.34 6.16
CA ALA A 168 -15.59 -2.37 5.33
C ALA A 168 -15.91 -1.84 3.91
N ALA A 169 -16.43 -0.60 3.83
CA ALA A 169 -16.68 0.05 2.55
C ALA A 169 -15.38 0.31 1.77
N LEU A 170 -14.31 0.78 2.43
CA LEU A 170 -13.01 0.97 1.80
C LEU A 170 -12.40 -0.34 1.33
N PHE A 171 -12.52 -1.41 2.13
CA PHE A 171 -12.05 -2.73 1.72
C PHE A 171 -12.79 -3.22 0.46
N ALA A 172 -14.11 -3.12 0.44
CA ALA A 172 -14.90 -3.46 -0.74
C ALA A 172 -14.48 -2.63 -1.96
N ALA A 173 -14.36 -1.31 -1.79
CA ALA A 173 -13.99 -0.37 -2.85
C ALA A 173 -12.60 -0.60 -3.43
N GLY A 174 -11.65 -1.15 -2.66
CA GLY A 174 -10.27 -1.39 -3.09
C GLY A 174 -10.07 -2.65 -3.93
N ILE A 175 -10.99 -3.61 -3.89
CA ILE A 175 -10.82 -4.91 -4.58
C ILE A 175 -10.71 -4.71 -6.10
N ILE A 176 -11.67 -4.05 -6.72
CA ILE A 176 -11.70 -3.86 -8.17
C ILE A 176 -10.49 -3.03 -8.65
N PRO A 177 -10.19 -1.84 -8.07
CA PRO A 177 -8.98 -1.10 -8.42
C PRO A 177 -7.69 -1.91 -8.26
N GLY A 178 -7.56 -2.67 -7.18
CA GLY A 178 -6.38 -3.51 -6.95
C GLY A 178 -6.19 -4.60 -8.01
N VAL A 179 -7.28 -5.26 -8.41
CA VAL A 179 -7.25 -6.23 -9.51
C VAL A 179 -6.91 -5.55 -10.84
N LEU A 180 -7.48 -4.39 -11.12
CA LEU A 180 -7.21 -3.63 -12.35
C LEU A 180 -5.75 -3.16 -12.42
N ILE A 181 -5.13 -2.74 -11.31
CA ILE A 181 -3.70 -2.45 -11.24
C ILE A 181 -2.91 -3.68 -11.68
N GLY A 182 -3.21 -4.85 -11.12
CA GLY A 182 -2.56 -6.10 -11.51
C GLY A 182 -2.71 -6.40 -13.01
N VAL A 183 -3.91 -6.26 -13.57
CA VAL A 183 -4.20 -6.48 -15.00
C VAL A 183 -3.41 -5.51 -15.88
N VAL A 184 -3.37 -4.22 -15.55
CA VAL A 184 -2.59 -3.21 -16.29
C VAL A 184 -1.11 -3.57 -16.30
N ILE A 185 -0.54 -3.94 -15.14
CA ILE A 185 0.87 -4.35 -15.05
C ILE A 185 1.10 -5.62 -15.89
N MET A 186 0.19 -6.60 -15.85
CA MET A 186 0.30 -7.82 -16.63
C MET A 186 0.23 -7.57 -18.15
N ILE A 187 -0.58 -6.64 -18.60
CA ILE A 187 -0.66 -6.24 -20.03
C ILE A 187 0.67 -5.62 -20.46
N ILE A 188 1.23 -4.71 -19.68
CA ILE A 188 2.52 -4.06 -19.95
C ILE A 188 3.65 -5.10 -19.96
N ASN A 189 3.67 -6.01 -18.97
CA ASN A 189 4.62 -7.12 -18.93
C ASN A 189 4.55 -7.99 -20.18
N HIS A 190 3.34 -8.30 -20.64
CA HIS A 190 3.13 -9.10 -21.86
C HIS A 190 3.69 -8.40 -23.11
N TYR A 191 3.43 -7.10 -23.25
CA TYR A 191 4.00 -6.28 -24.33
C TYR A 191 5.53 -6.34 -24.33
N PHE A 192 6.18 -6.13 -23.18
CA PHE A 192 7.63 -6.21 -23.09
C PHE A 192 8.18 -7.63 -23.29
N ALA A 193 7.45 -8.65 -22.86
CA ALA A 193 7.83 -10.03 -23.08
C ALA A 193 7.89 -10.39 -24.57
N ILE A 194 6.99 -9.83 -25.36
CA ILE A 194 7.02 -9.98 -26.84
C ILE A 194 8.17 -9.15 -27.42
N LYS A 195 8.29 -7.89 -27.02
CA LYS A 195 9.29 -6.94 -27.55
C LYS A 195 10.73 -7.40 -27.31
N TYR A 196 11.03 -7.92 -26.13
CA TYR A 196 12.38 -8.40 -25.74
C TYR A 196 12.55 -9.90 -25.98
N ASN A 197 11.56 -10.57 -26.57
CA ASN A 197 11.58 -12.00 -26.87
C ASN A 197 11.97 -12.87 -25.67
N PHE A 198 11.38 -12.60 -24.50
CA PHE A 198 11.63 -13.41 -23.31
C PHE A 198 11.24 -14.87 -23.54
N GLU A 199 11.99 -15.77 -22.93
CA GLU A 199 11.74 -17.19 -23.05
C GLU A 199 10.33 -17.56 -22.53
N ARG A 200 9.76 -18.58 -23.18
CA ARG A 200 8.54 -19.21 -22.68
C ARG A 200 8.92 -20.22 -21.62
N SER A 201 8.11 -20.36 -20.60
CA SER A 201 8.22 -21.48 -19.68
C SER A 201 8.09 -22.80 -20.45
N ASP A 202 8.96 -23.77 -20.18
CA ASP A 202 8.88 -25.11 -20.77
C ASP A 202 7.66 -25.90 -20.26
N GLU A 203 7.04 -25.44 -19.17
CA GLU A 203 5.94 -26.12 -18.50
C GLU A 203 4.59 -25.71 -19.08
N PRO A 204 3.85 -26.61 -19.77
CA PRO A 204 2.52 -26.30 -20.27
C PRO A 204 1.53 -26.08 -19.13
N PHE A 205 0.50 -25.28 -19.37
CA PHE A 205 -0.64 -25.17 -18.46
C PHE A 205 -1.31 -26.55 -18.33
N SER A 206 -1.53 -26.97 -17.08
CA SER A 206 -2.21 -28.22 -16.75
C SER A 206 -3.23 -27.97 -15.65
N ILE A 207 -4.51 -28.21 -15.96
CA ILE A 207 -5.62 -28.10 -14.99
C ILE A 207 -5.36 -28.98 -13.77
N ARG A 208 -4.80 -30.19 -13.98
CA ARG A 208 -4.48 -31.11 -12.87
C ARG A 208 -3.40 -30.53 -11.95
N ARG A 209 -2.37 -29.89 -12.52
CA ARG A 209 -1.30 -29.23 -11.75
C ARG A 209 -1.84 -27.99 -11.03
N ALA A 210 -2.58 -27.14 -11.74
CA ALA A 210 -3.21 -25.95 -11.15
C ALA A 210 -4.13 -26.33 -9.98
N GLY A 211 -4.99 -27.36 -10.13
CA GLY A 211 -5.85 -27.87 -9.09
C GLY A 211 -5.07 -28.44 -7.91
N LYS A 212 -3.96 -29.14 -8.14
CA LYS A 212 -3.09 -29.66 -7.08
C LYS A 212 -2.43 -28.53 -6.27
N GLU A 213 -1.88 -27.51 -6.95
CA GLU A 213 -1.25 -26.38 -6.27
C GLU A 213 -2.30 -25.49 -5.58
N LEU A 214 -3.49 -25.35 -6.15
CA LEU A 214 -4.62 -24.68 -5.51
C LEU A 214 -5.02 -25.39 -4.19
N TYR A 215 -5.16 -26.73 -4.23
CA TYR A 215 -5.45 -27.50 -3.01
C TYR A 215 -4.34 -27.36 -1.95
N ARG A 216 -3.07 -27.38 -2.36
CA ARG A 216 -1.93 -27.19 -1.46
C ARG A 216 -1.85 -25.78 -0.87
N SER A 217 -2.35 -24.78 -1.58
CA SER A 217 -2.38 -23.37 -1.17
C SER A 217 -3.72 -22.96 -0.56
N SER A 218 -4.70 -23.85 -0.45
CA SER A 218 -6.07 -23.52 -0.02
C SER A 218 -6.11 -22.84 1.34
N PHE A 219 -5.37 -23.35 2.33
CA PHE A 219 -5.27 -22.72 3.65
C PHE A 219 -4.60 -21.35 3.61
N ALA A 220 -3.63 -21.16 2.71
CA ALA A 220 -3.00 -19.85 2.50
C ALA A 220 -3.99 -18.83 1.94
N LEU A 221 -4.82 -19.24 0.97
CA LEU A 221 -5.85 -18.39 0.37
C LEU A 221 -7.06 -18.18 1.29
N LEU A 222 -7.32 -19.13 2.19
CA LEU A 222 -8.41 -19.01 3.17
C LEU A 222 -8.17 -17.83 4.14
N ILE A 223 -6.92 -17.54 4.49
CA ILE A 223 -6.56 -16.50 5.45
C ILE A 223 -7.10 -15.11 5.02
N PRO A 224 -6.76 -14.56 3.84
CA PRO A 224 -7.32 -13.29 3.40
C PRO A 224 -8.84 -13.36 3.15
N LEU A 225 -9.36 -14.50 2.72
CA LEU A 225 -10.81 -14.68 2.52
C LEU A 225 -11.60 -14.61 3.83
N VAL A 226 -11.09 -15.22 4.90
CA VAL A 226 -11.71 -15.14 6.25
C VAL A 226 -11.69 -13.69 6.73
N LEU A 227 -10.59 -12.98 6.56
CA LEU A 227 -10.47 -11.60 6.99
C LEU A 227 -11.47 -10.71 6.25
N VAL A 228 -11.36 -10.67 4.92
CA VAL A 228 -12.18 -9.80 4.08
C VAL A 228 -13.66 -10.19 4.20
N GLY A 229 -13.95 -11.48 4.15
CA GLY A 229 -15.32 -11.99 4.25
C GLY A 229 -15.98 -11.71 5.59
N SER A 230 -15.25 -11.80 6.72
CA SER A 230 -15.82 -11.51 8.04
C SER A 230 -16.08 -10.00 8.24
N VAL A 231 -15.18 -9.13 7.76
CA VAL A 231 -15.35 -7.68 7.85
C VAL A 231 -16.47 -7.19 6.93
N MET A 232 -16.44 -7.60 5.66
CA MET A 232 -17.44 -7.19 4.68
C MET A 232 -18.82 -7.80 4.97
N GLY A 233 -18.86 -9.00 5.52
CA GLY A 233 -20.11 -9.65 5.96
C GLY A 233 -20.68 -9.10 7.27
N GLY A 234 -20.01 -8.14 7.92
CA GLY A 234 -20.46 -7.58 9.22
C GLY A 234 -20.41 -8.56 10.38
N VAL A 235 -19.75 -9.72 10.22
CA VAL A 235 -19.68 -10.80 11.22
C VAL A 235 -18.67 -10.45 12.33
N ALA A 236 -17.62 -9.73 11.99
CA ALA A 236 -16.56 -9.33 12.92
C ALA A 236 -16.09 -7.91 12.62
N SER A 237 -15.68 -7.19 13.66
CA SER A 237 -14.95 -5.94 13.53
C SER A 237 -13.58 -6.20 12.87
N VAL A 238 -12.94 -5.15 12.34
CA VAL A 238 -11.62 -5.26 11.71
C VAL A 238 -10.57 -5.82 12.67
N VAL A 239 -10.67 -5.48 13.96
CA VAL A 239 -9.75 -5.97 15.01
C VAL A 239 -9.96 -7.45 15.28
N GLU A 240 -11.21 -7.87 15.46
CA GLU A 240 -11.56 -9.28 15.68
C GLU A 240 -11.17 -10.14 14.46
N ALA A 241 -11.50 -9.68 13.26
CA ALA A 241 -11.09 -10.31 12.01
C ALA A 241 -9.57 -10.47 11.92
N GLY A 242 -8.81 -9.43 12.28
CA GLY A 242 -7.36 -9.46 12.34
C GLY A 242 -6.84 -10.51 13.36
N ALA A 243 -7.40 -10.54 14.56
CA ALA A 243 -7.03 -11.49 15.59
C ALA A 243 -7.33 -12.95 15.17
N ILE A 244 -8.53 -13.19 14.61
CA ILE A 244 -8.93 -14.50 14.08
C ILE A 244 -7.96 -14.93 12.95
N THR A 245 -7.65 -14.02 12.06
CA THR A 245 -6.77 -14.30 10.91
C THR A 245 -5.33 -14.62 11.34
N ALA A 246 -4.80 -13.89 12.33
CA ALA A 246 -3.51 -14.19 12.93
C ALA A 246 -3.49 -15.59 13.59
N MET A 247 -4.56 -15.94 14.29
CA MET A 247 -4.71 -17.28 14.87
C MET A 247 -4.79 -18.37 13.80
N VAL A 248 -5.58 -18.17 12.73
CA VAL A 248 -5.68 -19.11 11.60
C VAL A 248 -4.31 -19.26 10.90
N ALA A 249 -3.56 -18.18 10.72
CA ALA A 249 -2.22 -18.23 10.15
C ALA A 249 -1.26 -19.04 11.02
N LEU A 250 -1.28 -18.83 12.33
CA LEU A 250 -0.47 -19.58 13.30
C LEU A 250 -0.82 -21.08 13.28
N LEU A 251 -2.11 -21.40 13.40
CA LEU A 251 -2.58 -22.79 13.39
C LEU A 251 -2.23 -23.51 12.07
N THR A 252 -2.39 -22.82 10.96
CA THR A 252 -2.01 -23.32 9.63
C THR A 252 -0.51 -23.61 9.56
N GLY A 253 0.34 -22.70 10.02
CA GLY A 253 1.79 -22.86 10.02
C GLY A 253 2.28 -23.97 10.94
N VAL A 254 1.65 -24.13 12.11
CA VAL A 254 2.03 -25.15 13.12
C VAL A 254 1.50 -26.53 12.76
N PHE A 255 0.20 -26.67 12.48
CA PHE A 255 -0.46 -27.97 12.37
C PHE A 255 -0.59 -28.46 10.92
N VAL A 256 -0.88 -27.57 9.95
CA VAL A 256 -1.12 -27.96 8.57
C VAL A 256 0.21 -28.05 7.80
N TYR A 257 0.99 -26.96 7.80
CA TYR A 257 2.25 -26.91 7.06
C TYR A 257 3.44 -27.40 7.87
N ARG A 258 3.33 -27.38 9.21
CA ARG A 258 4.36 -27.86 10.15
C ARG A 258 5.72 -27.20 9.96
N THR A 259 5.71 -25.94 9.52
CA THR A 259 6.90 -25.13 9.24
C THR A 259 7.24 -24.21 10.41
N ILE A 260 6.24 -23.78 11.20
CA ILE A 260 6.45 -22.88 12.34
C ILE A 260 6.79 -23.72 13.58
N LYS A 261 8.05 -23.66 14.04
CA LYS A 261 8.51 -24.11 15.33
C LYS A 261 8.50 -22.95 16.32
N TRP A 262 8.84 -23.19 17.58
CA TRP A 262 8.86 -22.16 18.62
C TRP A 262 9.74 -20.96 18.28
N LYS A 263 10.92 -21.20 17.70
CA LYS A 263 11.87 -20.16 17.29
C LYS A 263 11.33 -19.28 16.16
N GLU A 264 10.70 -19.88 15.17
CA GLU A 264 10.06 -19.16 14.05
C GLU A 264 8.85 -18.36 14.54
N CYS A 265 8.07 -18.90 15.46
CA CYS A 265 6.93 -18.24 16.09
C CYS A 265 7.38 -16.99 16.85
N THR A 266 8.31 -17.12 17.79
CA THR A 266 8.84 -15.98 18.56
C THR A 266 9.52 -14.94 17.66
N GLY A 267 10.19 -15.40 16.59
CA GLY A 267 10.75 -14.55 15.56
C GLY A 267 9.69 -13.72 14.81
N ALA A 268 8.59 -14.36 14.41
CA ALA A 268 7.47 -13.69 13.76
C ALA A 268 6.83 -12.63 14.65
N PHE A 269 6.55 -12.96 15.92
CA PHE A 269 6.02 -12.00 16.90
C PHE A 269 6.95 -10.79 17.08
N ARG A 270 8.26 -11.01 17.23
CA ARG A 270 9.23 -9.92 17.38
C ARG A 270 9.28 -9.02 16.15
N ARG A 271 9.24 -9.57 14.94
CA ARG A 271 9.21 -8.78 13.70
C ARG A 271 7.89 -8.02 13.56
N ALA A 272 6.77 -8.68 13.81
CA ALA A 272 5.45 -8.04 13.78
C ALA A 272 5.36 -6.87 14.76
N PHE A 273 5.81 -7.07 16.01
CA PHE A 273 5.85 -6.00 17.00
C PHE A 273 6.72 -4.82 16.56
N ARG A 274 7.94 -5.08 16.06
CA ARG A 274 8.83 -4.04 15.57
C ARG A 274 8.22 -3.27 14.40
N ASN A 275 7.64 -3.98 13.43
CA ASN A 275 7.06 -3.37 12.24
C ASN A 275 5.79 -2.57 12.59
N SER A 276 4.95 -3.07 13.50
CA SER A 276 3.80 -2.33 14.02
C SER A 276 4.25 -1.07 14.76
N ALA A 277 5.25 -1.16 15.64
CA ALA A 277 5.77 -0.02 16.37
C ALA A 277 6.28 1.10 15.43
N MET A 278 6.91 0.74 14.29
CA MET A 278 7.32 1.73 13.28
C MET A 278 6.14 2.47 12.67
N VAL A 279 5.03 1.78 12.40
CA VAL A 279 3.81 2.41 11.87
C VAL A 279 3.17 3.29 12.94
N PHE A 280 3.01 2.77 14.16
CA PHE A 280 2.39 3.52 15.27
C PHE A 280 3.17 4.78 15.65
N ILE A 281 4.52 4.76 15.59
CA ILE A 281 5.31 5.95 15.89
C ILE A 281 5.12 7.04 14.83
N ILE A 282 4.92 6.67 13.57
CA ILE A 282 4.62 7.63 12.50
C ILE A 282 3.22 8.23 12.71
N ILE A 283 2.23 7.41 13.04
CA ILE A 283 0.86 7.87 13.34
C ILE A 283 0.89 8.79 14.55
N ALA A 284 1.54 8.40 15.65
CA ALA A 284 1.67 9.23 16.84
C ALA A 284 2.33 10.58 16.53
N ALA A 285 3.46 10.55 15.81
CA ALA A 285 4.22 11.74 15.44
C ALA A 285 3.45 12.69 14.52
N SER A 286 2.51 12.18 13.72
CA SER A 286 1.68 13.01 12.85
C SER A 286 0.64 13.83 13.63
N GLY A 287 0.23 13.41 14.82
CA GLY A 287 -0.76 14.10 15.63
C GLY A 287 -0.40 15.56 15.93
N PRO A 288 0.76 15.85 16.56
CA PRO A 288 1.20 17.21 16.83
C PRO A 288 1.37 18.04 15.55
N PHE A 289 1.86 17.42 14.46
CA PHE A 289 2.05 18.10 13.18
C PHE A 289 0.71 18.47 12.52
N SER A 290 -0.26 17.56 12.50
CA SER A 290 -1.61 17.82 12.00
C SER A 290 -2.32 18.90 12.83
N TRP A 291 -2.17 18.86 14.15
CA TRP A 291 -2.64 19.91 15.03
C TRP A 291 -2.04 21.27 14.66
N LEU A 292 -0.72 21.34 14.45
CA LEU A 292 -0.04 22.58 14.08
C LEU A 292 -0.56 23.13 12.74
N LEU A 293 -0.69 22.29 11.70
CA LEU A 293 -1.21 22.70 10.41
C LEU A 293 -2.66 23.20 10.50
N THR A 294 -3.48 22.56 11.33
CA THR A 294 -4.86 22.97 11.56
C THR A 294 -4.93 24.31 12.29
N SER A 295 -4.13 24.48 13.34
CA SER A 295 -4.10 25.73 14.13
C SER A 295 -3.63 26.94 13.32
N LEU A 296 -2.78 26.73 12.33
CA LEU A 296 -2.29 27.76 11.40
C LEU A 296 -3.24 27.98 10.20
N GLY A 297 -4.37 27.25 10.12
CA GLY A 297 -5.31 27.35 9.01
C GLY A 297 -4.78 26.77 7.68
N ALA A 298 -3.63 26.07 7.69
CA ALA A 298 -2.99 25.55 6.48
C ALA A 298 -3.90 24.60 5.70
N ILE A 299 -4.67 23.78 6.43
CA ILE A 299 -5.62 22.83 5.83
C ILE A 299 -6.72 23.57 5.08
N GLY A 300 -7.33 24.57 5.72
CA GLY A 300 -8.38 25.40 5.09
C GLY A 300 -7.86 26.23 3.91
N ASP A 301 -6.63 26.71 3.98
CA ASP A 301 -6.00 27.44 2.87
C ASP A 301 -5.73 26.52 1.68
N LEU A 302 -5.26 25.30 1.91
CA LEU A 302 -5.05 24.28 0.87
C LEU A 302 -6.38 23.89 0.20
N GLU A 303 -7.42 23.69 1.02
CA GLU A 303 -8.77 23.38 0.55
C GLU A 303 -9.31 24.49 -0.36
N LYS A 304 -9.29 25.74 0.09
CA LYS A 304 -9.71 26.91 -0.69
C LYS A 304 -8.89 27.03 -1.98
N TRP A 305 -7.59 26.84 -1.91
CA TRP A 305 -6.71 26.91 -3.07
C TRP A 305 -7.07 25.84 -4.10
N LEU A 306 -7.24 24.59 -3.71
CA LEU A 306 -7.62 23.49 -4.60
C LEU A 306 -8.99 23.74 -5.25
N LEU A 307 -9.99 24.19 -4.47
CA LEU A 307 -11.32 24.49 -4.99
C LEU A 307 -11.32 25.74 -5.89
N SER A 308 -10.38 26.66 -5.69
CA SER A 308 -10.26 27.87 -6.51
C SER A 308 -9.58 27.65 -7.87
N LEU A 309 -8.86 26.53 -8.05
CA LEU A 309 -8.08 26.28 -9.27
C LEU A 309 -8.94 26.24 -10.53
N THR A 310 -10.19 25.77 -10.40
CA THR A 310 -11.08 25.67 -11.55
C THR A 310 -12.51 25.30 -11.18
N GLN A 311 -13.46 25.72 -12.01
CA GLN A 311 -14.85 25.25 -11.99
C GLN A 311 -15.06 24.05 -12.93
N SER A 312 -14.06 23.67 -13.70
CA SER A 312 -14.13 22.51 -14.60
C SER A 312 -13.78 21.22 -13.84
N PRO A 313 -14.70 20.24 -13.79
CA PRO A 313 -14.43 18.97 -13.11
C PRO A 313 -13.17 18.23 -13.63
N ILE A 314 -12.91 18.29 -14.93
CA ILE A 314 -11.76 17.62 -15.56
C ILE A 314 -10.44 18.27 -15.10
N ILE A 315 -10.38 19.61 -15.09
CA ILE A 315 -9.16 20.33 -14.65
C ILE A 315 -8.93 20.09 -13.16
N PHE A 316 -9.99 20.08 -12.35
CA PHE A 316 -9.92 19.72 -10.93
C PHE A 316 -9.32 18.33 -10.72
N ILE A 317 -9.84 17.33 -11.44
CA ILE A 317 -9.33 15.95 -11.42
C ILE A 317 -7.83 15.91 -11.72
N LEU A 318 -7.40 16.56 -12.81
CA LEU A 318 -6.00 16.58 -13.21
C LEU A 318 -5.13 17.30 -12.17
N ALA A 319 -5.62 18.37 -11.55
CA ALA A 319 -4.92 19.09 -10.50
C ALA A 319 -4.74 18.22 -9.24
N VAL A 320 -5.77 17.50 -8.81
CA VAL A 320 -5.70 16.57 -7.66
C VAL A 320 -4.72 15.44 -7.96
N ILE A 321 -4.78 14.81 -9.13
CA ILE A 321 -3.84 13.74 -9.52
C ILE A 321 -2.41 14.27 -9.54
N LEU A 322 -2.18 15.45 -10.12
CA LEU A 322 -0.85 16.06 -10.17
C LEU A 322 -0.33 16.39 -8.76
N PHE A 323 -1.18 16.91 -7.88
CA PHE A 323 -0.83 17.23 -6.50
C PHE A 323 -0.45 15.96 -5.72
N ILE A 324 -1.27 14.91 -5.78
CA ILE A 324 -0.98 13.61 -5.17
C ILE A 324 0.33 13.03 -5.71
N PHE A 325 0.54 13.13 -7.03
CA PHE A 325 1.76 12.68 -7.67
C PHE A 325 3.00 13.39 -7.12
N LEU A 326 3.00 14.72 -7.11
CA LEU A 326 4.12 15.51 -6.63
C LEU A 326 4.47 15.18 -5.17
N LEU A 327 3.49 15.12 -4.28
CA LEU A 327 3.71 14.75 -2.89
C LEU A 327 4.17 13.30 -2.74
N GLY A 328 3.54 12.38 -3.47
CA GLY A 328 3.84 10.95 -3.41
C GLY A 328 5.25 10.59 -3.86
N THR A 329 5.88 11.40 -4.74
CA THR A 329 7.27 11.17 -5.16
C THR A 329 8.30 11.51 -4.10
N VAL A 330 7.96 12.38 -3.14
CA VAL A 330 8.90 12.93 -2.15
C VAL A 330 8.70 12.31 -0.78
N MET A 331 7.45 12.04 -0.39
CA MET A 331 7.11 11.57 0.95
C MET A 331 6.60 10.13 0.92
N ASP A 332 6.80 9.41 2.03
CA ASP A 332 6.22 8.08 2.21
C ASP A 332 4.68 8.12 2.14
N SER A 333 4.09 7.08 1.53
CA SER A 333 2.64 7.01 1.34
C SER A 333 1.86 7.06 2.64
N ALA A 334 2.35 6.44 3.72
CA ALA A 334 1.66 6.45 5.01
C ALA A 334 1.57 7.87 5.57
N VAL A 335 2.66 8.64 5.49
CA VAL A 335 2.71 10.03 5.96
C VAL A 335 1.77 10.91 5.13
N ASN A 336 1.81 10.78 3.82
CA ASN A 336 0.90 11.52 2.94
C ASN A 336 -0.57 11.23 3.24
N ILE A 337 -0.91 9.95 3.44
CA ILE A 337 -2.27 9.51 3.74
C ILE A 337 -2.73 10.07 5.09
N ILE A 338 -1.87 10.10 6.10
CA ILE A 338 -2.23 10.60 7.42
C ILE A 338 -2.43 12.13 7.41
N ILE A 339 -1.53 12.87 6.78
CA ILE A 339 -1.50 14.33 6.85
C ILE A 339 -2.41 14.97 5.81
N VAL A 340 -2.31 14.52 4.57
CA VAL A 340 -2.97 15.17 3.41
C VAL A 340 -4.21 14.39 2.97
N GLY A 341 -4.24 13.08 3.25
CA GLY A 341 -5.35 12.22 2.84
C GLY A 341 -6.73 12.73 3.23
N PRO A 342 -7.00 13.05 4.51
CA PRO A 342 -8.30 13.55 4.95
C PRO A 342 -8.72 14.86 4.24
N VAL A 343 -7.75 15.75 4.01
CA VAL A 343 -7.98 17.02 3.31
C VAL A 343 -8.41 16.78 1.88
N LEU A 344 -7.69 15.91 1.16
CA LEU A 344 -8.01 15.58 -0.22
C LEU A 344 -9.36 14.88 -0.36
N VAL A 345 -9.68 13.96 0.57
CA VAL A 345 -11.00 13.30 0.59
C VAL A 345 -12.10 14.33 0.78
N ASN A 346 -11.95 15.26 1.73
CA ASN A 346 -12.92 16.31 2.00
C ASN A 346 -13.09 17.26 0.79
N VAL A 347 -12.00 17.71 0.19
CA VAL A 347 -12.00 18.58 -1.01
C VAL A 347 -12.70 17.90 -2.18
N MET A 348 -12.44 16.59 -2.40
CA MET A 348 -13.09 15.83 -3.45
C MET A 348 -14.58 15.61 -3.17
N ALA A 349 -14.94 15.37 -1.90
CA ALA A 349 -16.34 15.25 -1.49
C ALA A 349 -17.12 16.55 -1.73
N GLN A 350 -16.53 17.71 -1.42
CA GLN A 350 -17.11 19.03 -1.71
C GLN A 350 -17.22 19.29 -3.23
N ALA A 351 -16.34 18.72 -4.03
CA ALA A 351 -16.42 18.76 -5.49
C ALA A 351 -17.44 17.75 -6.08
N GLY A 352 -18.19 17.01 -5.21
CA GLY A 352 -19.26 16.11 -5.60
C GLY A 352 -18.87 14.65 -5.82
N PHE A 353 -17.65 14.24 -5.44
CA PHE A 353 -17.23 12.84 -5.50
C PHE A 353 -17.70 12.06 -4.26
N PRO A 354 -18.12 10.79 -4.39
CA PRO A 354 -18.37 9.94 -3.25
C PRO A 354 -17.12 9.83 -2.35
N GLU A 355 -17.27 9.96 -1.03
CA GLU A 355 -16.14 9.95 -0.08
C GLU A 355 -15.30 8.67 -0.18
N VAL A 356 -15.96 7.52 -0.33
CA VAL A 356 -15.29 6.22 -0.49
C VAL A 356 -14.45 6.20 -1.77
N GLN A 357 -14.98 6.73 -2.89
CA GLN A 357 -14.22 6.84 -4.14
C GLN A 357 -13.04 7.79 -3.97
N ALA A 358 -13.24 8.95 -3.37
CA ALA A 358 -12.19 9.93 -3.10
C ALA A 358 -11.07 9.30 -2.26
N ALA A 359 -11.40 8.56 -1.21
CA ALA A 359 -10.45 7.86 -0.37
C ALA A 359 -9.62 6.83 -1.16
N ILE A 360 -10.24 6.03 -2.03
CA ILE A 360 -9.53 5.06 -2.89
C ILE A 360 -8.61 5.77 -3.88
N VAL A 361 -9.05 6.86 -4.51
CA VAL A 361 -8.21 7.66 -5.42
C VAL A 361 -6.98 8.20 -4.71
N VAL A 362 -7.14 8.74 -3.51
CA VAL A 362 -6.05 9.27 -2.68
C VAL A 362 -5.06 8.14 -2.33
N ILE A 363 -5.55 6.99 -1.88
CA ILE A 363 -4.70 5.85 -1.53
C ILE A 363 -3.95 5.35 -2.76
N VAL A 364 -4.64 5.07 -3.87
CA VAL A 364 -4.00 4.58 -5.12
C VAL A 364 -2.98 5.58 -5.63
N GLY A 365 -3.31 6.86 -5.62
CA GLY A 365 -2.41 7.92 -6.07
C GLY A 365 -1.11 7.98 -5.26
N PHE A 366 -1.17 7.94 -3.92
CA PHE A 366 0.02 7.91 -3.08
C PHE A 366 0.80 6.59 -3.19
N LEU A 367 0.12 5.47 -3.41
CA LEU A 367 0.79 4.20 -3.67
C LEU A 367 1.56 4.22 -5.01
N ILE A 368 1.01 4.83 -6.07
CA ILE A 368 1.73 5.07 -7.32
C ILE A 368 2.93 6.01 -7.06
N GLY A 369 2.75 7.04 -6.24
CA GLY A 369 3.84 7.91 -5.80
C GLY A 369 5.00 7.15 -5.16
N SER A 370 4.71 6.14 -4.32
CA SER A 370 5.73 5.35 -3.61
C SER A 370 6.65 4.52 -4.51
N VAL A 371 6.30 4.33 -5.78
CA VAL A 371 7.13 3.66 -6.78
C VAL A 371 7.68 4.64 -7.82
N THR A 372 7.39 5.93 -7.64
CA THR A 372 7.79 6.97 -8.60
C THR A 372 9.09 7.65 -8.16
N PRO A 373 10.08 7.83 -9.06
CA PRO A 373 11.26 8.65 -8.77
C PRO A 373 10.87 10.10 -8.40
N PRO A 374 11.66 10.84 -7.56
CA PRO A 374 13.03 10.52 -7.16
C PRO A 374 13.17 9.68 -5.89
N VAL A 375 12.22 9.66 -4.96
CA VAL A 375 12.41 9.08 -3.62
C VAL A 375 11.70 7.74 -3.43
N GLY A 376 10.72 7.38 -4.22
CA GLY A 376 9.85 6.21 -4.08
C GLY A 376 10.45 4.99 -3.34
N VAL A 377 9.99 4.73 -2.12
CA VAL A 377 10.59 3.74 -1.21
C VAL A 377 10.55 2.32 -1.78
N ALA A 378 9.48 1.97 -2.49
CA ALA A 378 9.32 0.63 -3.04
C ALA A 378 10.28 0.39 -4.23
N TYR A 379 10.45 1.38 -5.11
CA TYR A 379 11.39 1.22 -6.21
C TYR A 379 12.85 1.19 -5.74
N PHE A 380 13.20 1.96 -4.69
CA PHE A 380 14.50 1.86 -4.03
C PHE A 380 14.76 0.45 -3.48
N THR A 381 13.78 -0.10 -2.77
CA THR A 381 13.86 -1.45 -2.22
C THR A 381 14.06 -2.48 -3.33
N ALA A 382 13.28 -2.42 -4.39
CA ALA A 382 13.39 -3.31 -5.53
C ALA A 382 14.75 -3.20 -6.24
N ALA A 383 15.25 -1.96 -6.45
CA ALA A 383 16.56 -1.70 -7.06
C ALA A 383 17.70 -2.26 -6.21
N THR A 384 17.62 -2.12 -4.90
CA THR A 384 18.61 -2.64 -3.95
C THR A 384 18.67 -4.17 -3.98
N ILE A 385 17.52 -4.85 -3.97
CA ILE A 385 17.45 -6.32 -4.04
C ILE A 385 17.97 -6.82 -5.40
N ALA A 386 17.61 -6.13 -6.49
CA ALA A 386 18.06 -6.46 -7.83
C ALA A 386 19.53 -6.07 -8.11
N GLN A 387 20.16 -5.30 -7.21
CA GLN A 387 21.53 -4.76 -7.35
C GLN A 387 21.71 -3.95 -8.65
N VAL A 388 20.77 -3.06 -8.95
CA VAL A 388 20.75 -2.22 -10.17
C VAL A 388 20.74 -0.75 -9.80
N ARG A 389 21.38 0.07 -10.66
CA ARG A 389 21.36 1.53 -10.51
C ARG A 389 19.94 2.07 -10.62
N LEU A 390 19.61 3.00 -9.73
CA LEU A 390 18.27 3.60 -9.62
C LEU A 390 17.78 4.21 -10.92
N GLU A 391 18.65 4.91 -11.66
CA GLU A 391 18.30 5.58 -12.91
C GLU A 391 17.78 4.57 -13.97
N LYS A 392 18.38 3.36 -14.01
CA LYS A 392 17.93 2.32 -14.95
C LYS A 392 16.56 1.78 -14.58
N VAL A 393 16.28 1.64 -13.29
CA VAL A 393 14.96 1.20 -12.81
C VAL A 393 13.93 2.30 -13.05
N ALA A 394 14.27 3.57 -12.81
CA ALA A 394 13.41 4.73 -13.08
C ALA A 394 12.93 4.77 -14.53
N VAL A 395 13.83 4.57 -15.49
CA VAL A 395 13.47 4.49 -16.92
C VAL A 395 12.56 3.29 -17.21
N ALA A 396 12.84 2.14 -16.59
CA ALA A 396 12.02 0.95 -16.77
C ALA A 396 10.61 1.07 -16.16
N LEU A 397 10.43 1.96 -15.16
CA LEU A 397 9.14 2.24 -14.52
C LEU A 397 8.20 3.09 -15.39
N ILE A 398 8.73 3.94 -16.29
CA ILE A 398 7.92 4.91 -17.05
C ILE A 398 6.67 4.30 -17.69
N PRO A 399 6.73 3.17 -18.44
CA PRO A 399 5.54 2.60 -19.06
C PRO A 399 4.48 2.16 -18.06
N TYR A 400 4.91 1.65 -16.89
CA TYR A 400 4.02 1.24 -15.82
C TYR A 400 3.35 2.45 -15.16
N LEU A 401 4.12 3.51 -14.90
CA LEU A 401 3.58 4.75 -14.33
C LEU A 401 2.53 5.36 -15.24
N VAL A 402 2.79 5.44 -16.55
CA VAL A 402 1.80 5.91 -17.53
C VAL A 402 0.53 5.07 -17.46
N GLY A 403 0.64 3.72 -17.45
CA GLY A 403 -0.52 2.84 -17.35
C GLY A 403 -1.29 3.01 -16.05
N LEU A 404 -0.60 3.16 -14.92
CA LEU A 404 -1.23 3.34 -13.62
C LEU A 404 -1.86 4.73 -13.46
N PHE A 405 -1.28 5.80 -14.02
CA PHE A 405 -1.91 7.12 -14.04
C PHE A 405 -3.16 7.15 -14.91
N LEU A 406 -3.13 6.49 -16.05
CA LEU A 406 -4.34 6.32 -16.87
C LEU A 406 -5.42 5.55 -16.09
N LEU A 407 -5.04 4.49 -15.40
CA LEU A 407 -6.00 3.75 -14.55
C LEU A 407 -6.53 4.62 -13.42
N LEU A 408 -5.69 5.40 -12.73
CA LEU A 408 -6.12 6.32 -11.68
C LEU A 408 -7.13 7.35 -12.22
N PHE A 409 -6.89 7.89 -13.41
CA PHE A 409 -7.84 8.77 -14.08
C PHE A 409 -9.19 8.06 -14.32
N PHE A 410 -9.19 6.81 -14.81
CA PHE A 410 -10.44 6.05 -15.00
C PHE A 410 -11.14 5.73 -13.69
N ILE A 411 -10.43 5.39 -12.62
CA ILE A 411 -10.99 5.16 -11.28
C ILE A 411 -11.71 6.42 -10.78
N LEU A 412 -11.22 7.60 -11.13
CA LEU A 412 -11.79 8.86 -10.70
C LEU A 412 -13.01 9.26 -11.54
N VAL A 413 -12.96 9.00 -12.86
CA VAL A 413 -14.06 9.36 -13.79
C VAL A 413 -15.21 8.34 -13.76
N ILE A 414 -14.93 7.07 -13.41
CA ILE A 414 -15.91 5.97 -13.42
C ILE A 414 -16.15 5.51 -11.96
N PRO A 415 -17.17 6.09 -11.26
CA PRO A 415 -17.43 5.74 -9.85
C PRO A 415 -17.71 4.26 -9.63
N GLU A 416 -18.28 3.56 -10.61
CA GLU A 416 -18.62 2.14 -10.53
C GLU A 416 -17.41 1.27 -10.26
N LEU A 417 -16.20 1.68 -10.67
CA LEU A 417 -14.97 0.92 -10.41
C LEU A 417 -14.63 0.81 -8.91
N THR A 418 -15.13 1.75 -8.11
CA THR A 418 -14.91 1.76 -6.66
C THR A 418 -16.19 1.51 -5.88
N MET A 419 -17.34 2.00 -6.38
CA MET A 419 -18.59 1.98 -5.65
C MET A 419 -19.45 0.74 -5.88
N PHE A 420 -19.12 -0.09 -6.90
CA PHE A 420 -19.92 -1.28 -7.23
C PHE A 420 -20.07 -2.25 -6.05
N LEU A 421 -18.95 -2.65 -5.44
CA LEU A 421 -18.98 -3.58 -4.31
C LEU A 421 -19.56 -2.94 -3.01
N PRO A 422 -19.16 -1.72 -2.62
CA PRO A 422 -19.81 -1.03 -1.48
C PRO A 422 -21.33 -0.91 -1.63
N ASN A 423 -21.84 -0.55 -2.81
CA ASN A 423 -23.27 -0.43 -3.05
C ASN A 423 -24.02 -1.77 -2.94
N LEU A 424 -23.37 -2.89 -3.33
CA LEU A 424 -23.93 -4.24 -3.13
C LEU A 424 -24.01 -4.63 -1.66
N MET A 425 -23.15 -4.06 -0.79
CA MET A 425 -23.19 -4.34 0.64
C MET A 425 -24.24 -3.50 1.39
N SER A 426 -24.66 -2.38 0.82
CA SER A 426 -25.63 -1.48 1.41
C SER A 426 -27.06 -1.76 0.94
N SER A 427 -27.26 -2.60 -0.08
CA SER A 427 -28.54 -3.09 -0.59
C SER A 427 -28.99 -4.35 0.15
#